data_8e284670cb8ec0f5f84a54aba43de54c
#
_entry.id   8e284670cb8ec0f5f84a54aba43de54c
#
_cell.length_a   1.000
_cell.length_b   1.000
_cell.length_c   1.000
_cell.angle_alpha   90.00
_cell.angle_beta   90.00
_cell.angle_gamma   90.00
#
_symmetry.space_group_name_H-M   'P 1'
#
loop_
_entity.id
_entity.type
_entity.pdbx_description
1 polymer ?
#
loop_
_entity_poly.entity_id
_entity_poly.type
_entity_poly.pdbx_seq_one_letter_code
_entity_poly.pdbx_strand_id
1 'polypeptide(L)'
;KCSLFQLKDHPTPEQMFNSKYPFFTGSSEVMKLHFQNYANFLKKNYIKKQSKIIEIGSNDGTFLDNFKDANLDYIGFEPSSNVAELANKKGIKTINSFFNLNSLDLIKGFVGQTDVIFAANVICHIPDLIDLIKTIDKLLSKDGVFVFEEPYLGSMFKKTSYDQIYD
;
A
#
# COMPACT_ATOMS: atom_id res chain seq x y z
N LYS A 1 -13.79 11.25 -21.31
CA LYS A 1 -14.14 9.88 -20.87
C LYS A 1 -12.83 9.22 -20.44
N CYS A 2 -12.72 8.86 -19.16
CA CYS A 2 -11.47 8.35 -18.55
C CYS A 2 -11.34 6.82 -18.60
N SER A 3 -12.38 6.11 -19.06
CA SER A 3 -12.45 4.64 -19.08
C SER A 3 -12.35 3.94 -17.71
N LEU A 4 -12.42 4.69 -16.60
CA LEU A 4 -12.50 4.12 -15.27
C LEU A 4 -13.95 3.74 -14.95
N PHE A 5 -14.12 2.60 -14.32
CA PHE A 5 -15.35 2.22 -13.65
C PHE A 5 -15.26 2.67 -12.19
N GLN A 6 -16.24 3.43 -11.73
CA GLN A 6 -16.23 3.98 -10.36
C GLN A 6 -17.67 4.29 -9.93
N LEU A 7 -17.92 4.37 -8.63
CA LEU A 7 -19.17 4.86 -8.09
C LEU A 7 -19.28 6.38 -8.33
N LYS A 8 -20.52 6.86 -8.49
CA LYS A 8 -20.79 8.29 -8.63
C LYS A 8 -20.71 9.01 -7.29
N ASP A 9 -21.25 8.38 -6.27
CA ASP A 9 -21.29 8.90 -4.91
C ASP A 9 -20.55 7.91 -4.00
N HIS A 10 -19.53 8.38 -3.29
CA HIS A 10 -18.71 7.57 -2.40
C HIS A 10 -18.37 8.36 -1.12
N PRO A 11 -18.08 7.70 0.00
CA PRO A 11 -17.65 8.38 1.22
C PRO A 11 -16.28 9.05 1.00
N THR A 12 -15.97 10.07 1.81
CA THR A 12 -14.64 10.67 1.77
C THR A 12 -13.60 9.71 2.34
N PRO A 13 -12.31 9.82 1.94
CA PRO A 13 -11.25 8.99 2.50
C PRO A 13 -11.19 9.01 4.04
N GLU A 14 -11.44 10.16 4.66
CA GLU A 14 -11.45 10.32 6.13
C GLU A 14 -12.65 9.62 6.79
N GLN A 15 -13.77 9.49 6.09
CA GLN A 15 -14.91 8.72 6.56
C GLN A 15 -14.64 7.21 6.53
N MET A 16 -13.92 6.75 5.50
CA MET A 16 -13.55 5.34 5.35
C MET A 16 -12.38 4.95 6.26
N PHE A 17 -11.32 5.75 6.26
CA PHE A 17 -10.05 5.45 6.94
C PHE A 17 -9.88 6.32 8.18
N ASN A 18 -10.32 5.83 9.33
CA ASN A 18 -10.33 6.56 10.60
C ASN A 18 -9.91 5.66 11.78
N SER A 19 -9.98 6.18 13.00
CA SER A 19 -9.59 5.46 14.23
C SER A 19 -10.44 4.24 14.59
N LYS A 20 -11.51 3.97 13.85
CA LYS A 20 -12.43 2.83 14.04
C LYS A 20 -12.41 1.87 12.84
N TYR A 21 -11.40 1.95 12.01
CA TYR A 21 -11.29 1.08 10.83
C TYR A 21 -11.31 -0.40 11.25
N PRO A 22 -12.22 -1.21 10.72
CA PRO A 22 -12.48 -2.54 11.28
C PRO A 22 -11.58 -3.64 10.68
N PHE A 23 -10.91 -3.38 9.56
CA PHE A 23 -10.17 -4.40 8.84
C PHE A 23 -8.71 -4.47 9.27
N PHE A 24 -8.26 -5.66 9.63
CA PHE A 24 -6.88 -5.97 9.99
C PHE A 24 -6.39 -7.13 9.13
N THR A 25 -5.46 -6.88 8.24
CA THR A 25 -4.92 -7.86 7.29
C THR A 25 -4.36 -9.10 7.99
N GLY A 26 -3.66 -8.89 9.09
CA GLY A 26 -3.05 -9.97 9.88
C GLY A 26 -4.04 -10.87 10.62
N SER A 27 -5.34 -10.59 10.58
CA SER A 27 -6.37 -11.51 11.11
C SER A 27 -6.63 -12.71 10.19
N SER A 28 -6.18 -12.65 8.92
CA SER A 28 -6.38 -13.70 7.91
C SER A 28 -5.09 -14.46 7.64
N GLU A 29 -5.06 -15.75 7.93
CA GLU A 29 -3.92 -16.61 7.58
C GLU A 29 -3.71 -16.74 6.07
N VAL A 30 -4.78 -16.65 5.27
CA VAL A 30 -4.71 -16.66 3.81
C VAL A 30 -3.96 -15.42 3.31
N MET A 31 -4.28 -14.24 3.87
CA MET A 31 -3.60 -12.99 3.50
C MET A 31 -2.14 -12.97 3.96
N LYS A 32 -1.83 -13.49 5.14
CA LYS A 32 -0.44 -13.64 5.59
C LYS A 32 0.39 -14.47 4.61
N LEU A 33 -0.13 -15.64 4.21
CA LEU A 33 0.54 -16.51 3.24
C LEU A 33 0.67 -15.85 1.87
N HIS A 34 -0.38 -15.14 1.42
CA HIS A 34 -0.37 -14.39 0.16
C HIS A 34 0.76 -13.33 0.17
N PHE A 35 0.82 -12.50 1.20
CA PHE A 35 1.84 -11.46 1.33
C PHE A 35 3.25 -12.01 1.56
N GLN A 36 3.39 -13.15 2.24
CA GLN A 36 4.67 -13.85 2.35
C GLN A 36 5.19 -14.29 0.96
N ASN A 37 4.32 -14.88 0.15
CA ASN A 37 4.68 -15.29 -1.21
C ASN A 37 5.05 -14.08 -2.07
N TYR A 38 4.30 -12.98 -1.94
CA TYR A 38 4.55 -11.76 -2.68
C TYR A 38 5.87 -11.09 -2.25
N ALA A 39 6.13 -11.01 -0.96
CA ALA A 39 7.40 -10.51 -0.43
C ALA A 39 8.59 -11.35 -0.92
N ASN A 40 8.46 -12.68 -0.96
CA ASN A 40 9.48 -13.59 -1.50
C ASN A 40 9.73 -13.34 -3.00
N PHE A 41 8.67 -13.11 -3.78
CA PHE A 41 8.79 -12.73 -5.18
C PHE A 41 9.55 -11.41 -5.35
N LEU A 42 9.24 -10.38 -4.56
CA LEU A 42 9.93 -9.09 -4.60
C LEU A 42 11.39 -9.20 -4.16
N LYS A 43 11.68 -9.95 -3.08
CA LYS A 43 13.05 -10.22 -2.61
C LYS A 43 13.89 -10.87 -3.71
N LYS A 44 13.32 -11.82 -4.44
CA LYS A 44 14.03 -12.53 -5.51
C LYS A 44 14.34 -11.66 -6.73
N ASN A 45 13.43 -10.75 -7.10
CA ASN A 45 13.48 -10.09 -8.41
C ASN A 45 13.93 -8.63 -8.35
N TYR A 46 13.64 -7.90 -7.25
CA TYR A 46 13.79 -6.44 -7.21
C TYR A 46 14.57 -5.94 -6.00
N ILE A 47 14.64 -6.69 -4.91
CA ILE A 47 15.25 -6.24 -3.66
C ILE A 47 16.71 -6.71 -3.57
N LYS A 48 17.60 -5.76 -3.28
CA LYS A 48 19.02 -5.97 -3.04
C LYS A 48 19.37 -5.61 -1.60
N LYS A 49 20.60 -5.82 -1.20
CA LYS A 49 21.10 -5.37 0.10
C LYS A 49 20.93 -3.84 0.23
N GLN A 50 20.37 -3.39 1.35
CA GLN A 50 20.08 -1.98 1.64
C GLN A 50 19.01 -1.33 0.76
N SER A 51 18.19 -2.11 0.05
CA SER A 51 17.05 -1.56 -0.68
C SER A 51 16.09 -0.83 0.22
N LYS A 52 15.43 0.18 -0.35
CA LYS A 52 14.38 0.97 0.30
C LYS A 52 13.01 0.58 -0.23
N ILE A 53 12.08 0.34 0.70
CA ILE A 53 10.74 -0.17 0.39
C ILE A 53 9.70 0.77 1.02
N ILE A 54 8.68 1.12 0.23
CA ILE A 54 7.49 1.83 0.73
C ILE A 54 6.26 0.97 0.49
N GLU A 55 5.39 0.84 1.49
CA GLU A 55 4.05 0.29 1.33
C GLU A 55 2.99 1.38 1.49
N ILE A 56 2.11 1.52 0.51
CA ILE A 56 0.96 2.42 0.54
C ILE A 56 -0.24 1.64 1.06
N GLY A 57 -0.93 2.14 2.09
CA GLY A 57 -2.03 1.43 2.75
C GLY A 57 -1.54 0.20 3.50
N SER A 58 -0.47 0.36 4.32
CA SER A 58 0.26 -0.75 4.93
C SER A 58 -0.54 -1.53 5.99
N ASN A 59 -1.74 -1.08 6.30
CA ASN A 59 -2.61 -1.70 7.29
C ASN A 59 -1.85 -2.00 8.60
N ASP A 60 -2.01 -3.17 9.19
CA ASP A 60 -1.34 -3.59 10.42
C ASP A 60 0.10 -4.10 10.23
N GLY A 61 0.72 -3.78 9.09
CA GLY A 61 2.11 -4.08 8.77
C GLY A 61 2.37 -5.52 8.31
N THR A 62 1.32 -6.30 8.04
CA THR A 62 1.45 -7.73 7.69
C THR A 62 2.36 -8.00 6.49
N PHE A 63 2.35 -7.15 5.46
CA PHE A 63 3.29 -7.31 4.34
C PHE A 63 4.72 -6.91 4.72
N LEU A 64 4.91 -5.73 5.34
CA LEU A 64 6.22 -5.22 5.73
C LEU A 64 6.92 -6.08 6.80
N ASP A 65 6.17 -6.81 7.62
CA ASP A 65 6.73 -7.74 8.61
C ASP A 65 7.65 -8.81 7.97
N ASN A 66 7.40 -9.16 6.70
CA ASN A 66 8.26 -10.07 5.95
C ASN A 66 9.67 -9.51 5.67
N PHE A 67 9.91 -8.22 5.87
CA PHE A 67 11.20 -7.57 5.64
C PHE A 67 11.95 -7.17 6.92
N LYS A 68 11.36 -7.38 8.09
CA LYS A 68 11.85 -6.93 9.38
C LYS A 68 13.26 -7.40 9.70
N ASP A 69 13.60 -8.65 9.37
CA ASP A 69 14.90 -9.25 9.65
C ASP A 69 15.91 -9.08 8.49
N ALA A 70 15.47 -8.47 7.41
CA ALA A 70 16.33 -8.22 6.26
C ALA A 70 16.93 -6.81 6.41
N ASN A 71 18.19 -6.62 6.53
CA ASN A 71 18.87 -5.31 6.68
C ASN A 71 18.47 -4.32 5.57
N LEU A 72 17.18 -3.93 5.57
CA LEU A 72 16.48 -3.10 4.60
C LEU A 72 15.89 -1.87 5.30
N ASP A 73 15.79 -0.78 4.56
CA ASP A 73 15.06 0.41 5.02
C ASP A 73 13.63 0.38 4.45
N TYR A 74 12.64 0.26 5.31
CA TYR A 74 11.25 0.19 4.88
C TYR A 74 10.34 1.10 5.72
N ILE A 75 9.24 1.53 5.10
CA ILE A 75 8.24 2.34 5.76
C ILE A 75 6.85 2.11 5.16
N GLY A 76 5.83 2.05 6.01
CA GLY A 76 4.43 1.99 5.63
C GLY A 76 3.72 3.33 5.79
N PHE A 77 2.69 3.56 4.99
CA PHE A 77 1.71 4.63 5.15
C PHE A 77 0.34 4.02 5.40
N GLU A 78 -0.29 4.39 6.52
CA GLU A 78 -1.63 3.92 6.88
C GLU A 78 -2.42 5.06 7.53
N PRO A 79 -3.52 5.54 6.90
CA PRO A 79 -4.30 6.64 7.45
C PRO A 79 -5.12 6.28 8.69
N SER A 80 -5.50 5.01 8.86
CA SER A 80 -6.30 4.55 10.00
C SER A 80 -5.45 4.41 11.25
N SER A 81 -5.63 5.31 12.22
CA SER A 81 -4.72 5.41 13.38
C SER A 81 -4.68 4.14 14.24
N ASN A 82 -5.83 3.48 14.46
CA ASN A 82 -5.89 2.23 15.23
C ASN A 82 -5.06 1.10 14.61
N VAL A 83 -5.01 1.05 13.28
CA VAL A 83 -4.30 0.03 12.52
C VAL A 83 -2.81 0.36 12.44
N ALA A 84 -2.46 1.63 12.14
CA ALA A 84 -1.08 2.11 12.14
C ALA A 84 -0.40 1.96 13.52
N GLU A 85 -1.13 2.21 14.61
CA GLU A 85 -0.64 1.97 15.97
C GLU A 85 -0.31 0.49 16.21
N LEU A 86 -1.14 -0.43 15.69
CA LEU A 86 -0.88 -1.87 15.83
C LEU A 86 0.39 -2.27 15.07
N ALA A 87 0.58 -1.77 13.84
CA ALA A 87 1.80 -1.99 13.07
C ALA A 87 3.05 -1.50 13.84
N ASN A 88 3.00 -0.27 14.35
CA ASN A 88 4.10 0.29 15.15
C ASN A 88 4.36 -0.49 16.43
N LYS A 89 3.33 -0.99 17.13
CA LYS A 89 3.48 -1.88 18.31
C LYS A 89 4.17 -3.20 17.97
N LYS A 90 3.97 -3.72 16.76
CA LYS A 90 4.69 -4.89 16.23
C LYS A 90 6.14 -4.56 15.82
N GLY A 91 6.55 -3.30 15.88
CA GLY A 91 7.87 -2.82 15.43
C GLY A 91 7.97 -2.61 13.92
N ILE A 92 6.84 -2.50 13.21
CA ILE A 92 6.78 -2.17 11.79
C ILE A 92 6.63 -0.66 11.65
N LYS A 93 7.65 -0.01 11.10
CA LYS A 93 7.71 1.44 10.94
C LYS A 93 6.60 1.94 10.01
N THR A 94 5.57 2.57 10.58
CA THR A 94 4.38 3.02 9.86
C THR A 94 4.06 4.47 10.22
N ILE A 95 3.88 5.31 9.18
CA ILE A 95 3.42 6.69 9.32
C ILE A 95 1.89 6.70 9.25
N ASN A 96 1.25 7.26 10.29
CA ASN A 96 -0.20 7.45 10.28
C ASN A 96 -0.55 8.67 9.43
N SER A 97 -0.69 8.49 8.14
CA SER A 97 -1.02 9.54 7.17
C SER A 97 -1.50 8.93 5.86
N PHE A 98 -2.30 9.69 5.11
CA PHE A 98 -2.51 9.42 3.68
C PHE A 98 -1.21 9.60 2.91
N PHE A 99 -1.04 8.79 1.87
CA PHE A 99 0.10 8.91 0.96
C PHE A 99 -0.21 9.88 -0.19
N ASN A 100 0.53 10.97 -0.25
CA ASN A 100 0.38 12.05 -1.24
C ASN A 100 1.69 12.87 -1.35
N LEU A 101 1.71 13.96 -2.12
CA LEU A 101 2.91 14.79 -2.30
C LEU A 101 3.51 15.33 -1.00
N ASN A 102 2.70 15.57 0.05
CA ASN A 102 3.20 16.01 1.34
C ASN A 102 4.00 14.91 2.06
N SER A 103 3.82 13.65 1.68
CA SER A 103 4.57 12.52 2.24
C SER A 103 6.07 12.62 1.97
N LEU A 104 6.48 13.32 0.91
CA LEU A 104 7.90 13.52 0.57
C LEU A 104 8.68 14.18 1.70
N ASP A 105 8.05 15.14 2.40
CA ASP A 105 8.69 15.84 3.53
C ASP A 105 8.90 14.94 4.74
N LEU A 106 8.04 13.91 4.92
CA LEU A 106 8.12 12.95 6.01
C LEU A 106 9.22 11.90 5.81
N ILE A 107 9.56 11.62 4.55
CA ILE A 107 10.48 10.54 4.15
C ILE A 107 11.58 11.02 3.18
N LYS A 108 12.19 12.16 3.46
CA LYS A 108 13.23 12.78 2.59
C LYS A 108 14.34 11.83 2.16
N GLY A 109 14.72 10.87 3.03
CA GLY A 109 15.73 9.86 2.73
C GLY A 109 15.31 8.82 1.69
N PHE A 110 14.05 8.78 1.29
CA PHE A 110 13.50 7.86 0.27
C PHE A 110 13.37 8.52 -1.10
N VAL A 111 13.40 9.84 -1.19
CA VAL A 111 13.19 10.59 -2.43
C VAL A 111 14.27 10.23 -3.45
N GLY A 112 13.86 9.74 -4.62
CA GLY A 112 14.74 9.29 -5.70
C GLY A 112 15.62 8.08 -5.36
N GLN A 113 15.34 7.38 -4.26
CA GLN A 113 16.14 6.27 -3.75
C GLN A 113 15.33 5.01 -3.42
N THR A 114 14.01 5.03 -3.65
CA THR A 114 13.13 3.90 -3.34
C THR A 114 13.21 2.85 -4.44
N ASP A 115 13.55 1.62 -4.06
CA ASP A 115 13.68 0.50 -5.01
C ASP A 115 12.33 -0.17 -5.29
N VAL A 116 11.47 -0.26 -4.28
CA VAL A 116 10.14 -0.86 -4.42
C VAL A 116 9.11 0.00 -3.70
N ILE A 117 8.07 0.39 -4.42
CA ILE A 117 6.83 0.91 -3.84
C ILE A 117 5.75 -0.14 -4.07
N PHE A 118 5.05 -0.54 -3.01
CA PHE A 118 4.02 -1.57 -3.04
C PHE A 118 2.67 -1.03 -2.59
N ALA A 119 1.59 -1.46 -3.24
CA ALA A 119 0.21 -1.18 -2.84
C ALA A 119 -0.68 -2.38 -3.15
N ALA A 120 -1.53 -2.79 -2.22
CA ALA A 120 -2.48 -3.88 -2.43
C ALA A 120 -3.89 -3.47 -1.98
N ASN A 121 -4.84 -3.44 -2.91
CA ASN A 121 -6.23 -3.05 -2.69
C ASN A 121 -6.37 -1.66 -2.03
N VAL A 122 -5.64 -0.68 -2.57
CA VAL A 122 -5.55 0.68 -2.03
C VAL A 122 -5.78 1.75 -3.09
N ILE A 123 -5.30 1.53 -4.32
CA ILE A 123 -5.31 2.56 -5.38
C ILE A 123 -6.76 2.91 -5.76
N CYS A 124 -7.66 1.94 -5.72
CA CYS A 124 -9.09 2.12 -5.97
C CYS A 124 -9.74 3.13 -5.00
N HIS A 125 -9.18 3.33 -3.81
CA HIS A 125 -9.67 4.26 -2.79
C HIS A 125 -8.99 5.64 -2.84
N ILE A 126 -8.03 5.87 -3.73
CA ILE A 126 -7.29 7.12 -3.82
C ILE A 126 -7.94 8.03 -4.87
N PRO A 127 -8.57 9.15 -4.47
CA PRO A 127 -9.33 9.99 -5.41
C PRO A 127 -8.42 10.78 -6.37
N ASP A 128 -7.22 11.19 -5.96
CA ASP A 128 -6.28 11.93 -6.79
C ASP A 128 -5.13 11.03 -7.29
N LEU A 129 -5.39 10.30 -8.38
CA LEU A 129 -4.40 9.44 -9.02
C LEU A 129 -3.22 10.23 -9.62
N ILE A 130 -3.41 11.49 -9.97
CA ILE A 130 -2.33 12.33 -10.52
C ILE A 130 -1.34 12.69 -9.41
N ASP A 131 -1.83 13.06 -8.23
CA ASP A 131 -0.99 13.30 -7.06
C ASP A 131 -0.23 12.02 -6.64
N LEU A 132 -0.93 10.89 -6.60
CA LEU A 132 -0.33 9.58 -6.32
C LEU A 132 0.84 9.28 -7.26
N ILE A 133 0.62 9.35 -8.58
CA ILE A 133 1.65 9.02 -9.58
C ILE A 133 2.83 9.99 -9.50
N LYS A 134 2.58 11.30 -9.29
CA LYS A 134 3.67 12.28 -9.09
C LYS A 134 4.48 11.99 -7.83
N THR A 135 3.84 11.54 -6.77
CA THR A 135 4.52 11.17 -5.52
C THR A 135 5.40 9.95 -5.73
N ILE A 136 4.86 8.90 -6.38
CA ILE A 136 5.59 7.67 -6.73
C ILE A 136 6.79 8.00 -7.61
N ASP A 137 6.61 8.78 -8.68
CA ASP A 137 7.67 9.18 -9.61
C ASP A 137 8.84 9.87 -8.91
N LYS A 138 8.55 10.76 -7.96
CA LYS A 138 9.60 11.45 -7.18
C LYS A 138 10.33 10.54 -6.19
N LEU A 139 9.69 9.50 -5.69
CA LEU A 139 10.25 8.58 -4.70
C LEU A 139 11.09 7.48 -5.35
N LEU A 140 10.68 6.96 -6.50
CA LEU A 140 11.38 5.86 -7.16
C LEU A 140 12.82 6.24 -7.53
N SER A 141 13.73 5.31 -7.31
CA SER A 141 15.06 5.36 -7.90
C SER A 141 14.98 5.10 -9.42
N LYS A 142 16.07 5.33 -10.15
CA LYS A 142 16.12 5.14 -11.61
C LYS A 142 15.67 3.74 -12.06
N ASP A 143 15.98 2.72 -11.27
CA ASP A 143 15.65 1.32 -11.55
C ASP A 143 14.55 0.79 -10.61
N GLY A 144 13.93 1.70 -9.84
CA GLY A 144 12.86 1.36 -8.90
C GLY A 144 11.57 0.95 -9.59
N VAL A 145 10.78 0.14 -8.91
CA VAL A 145 9.51 -0.38 -9.43
C VAL A 145 8.34 -0.03 -8.53
N PHE A 146 7.22 0.31 -9.16
CA PHE A 146 5.93 0.36 -8.49
C PHE A 146 5.18 -0.92 -8.78
N VAL A 147 4.81 -1.64 -7.73
CA VAL A 147 4.12 -2.93 -7.81
C VAL A 147 2.80 -2.81 -7.08
N PHE A 148 1.70 -3.17 -7.73
CA PHE A 148 0.39 -3.06 -7.12
C PHE A 148 -0.52 -4.25 -7.46
N GLU A 149 -1.48 -4.47 -6.59
CA GLU A 149 -2.54 -5.46 -6.72
C GLU A 149 -3.89 -4.80 -6.49
N GLU A 150 -4.80 -4.96 -7.44
CA GLU A 150 -6.15 -4.41 -7.37
C GLU A 150 -7.19 -5.38 -7.95
N PRO A 151 -8.46 -5.31 -7.52
CA PRO A 151 -9.53 -6.08 -8.12
C PRO A 151 -9.64 -5.80 -9.62
N TYR A 152 -9.64 -6.86 -10.42
CA TYR A 152 -9.74 -6.74 -11.87
C TYR A 152 -11.18 -6.84 -12.35
N LEU A 153 -11.75 -5.74 -12.84
CA LEU A 153 -13.14 -5.64 -13.29
C LEU A 153 -13.55 -6.72 -14.29
N GLY A 154 -12.67 -7.08 -15.22
CA GLY A 154 -12.95 -8.15 -16.20
C GLY A 154 -13.16 -9.52 -15.55
N SER A 155 -12.42 -9.84 -14.47
CA SER A 155 -12.64 -11.06 -13.70
C SER A 155 -13.94 -10.99 -12.89
N MET A 156 -14.28 -9.82 -12.35
CA MET A 156 -15.52 -9.60 -11.59
C MET A 156 -16.74 -9.85 -12.48
N PHE A 157 -16.77 -9.31 -13.69
CA PHE A 157 -17.83 -9.59 -14.67
C PHE A 157 -17.90 -11.07 -15.05
N LYS A 158 -16.76 -11.68 -15.37
CA LYS A 158 -16.71 -13.09 -15.79
C LYS A 158 -17.17 -14.04 -14.69
N LYS A 159 -16.89 -13.72 -13.44
CA LYS A 159 -17.22 -14.56 -12.26
C LYS A 159 -18.50 -14.12 -11.55
N THR A 160 -19.16 -13.07 -12.03
CA THR A 160 -20.36 -12.51 -11.39
C THR A 160 -20.13 -12.10 -9.92
N SER A 161 -18.93 -11.52 -9.64
CA SER A 161 -18.49 -11.15 -8.29
C SER A 161 -18.74 -9.66 -8.03
N TYR A 162 -20.00 -9.21 -8.12
CA TYR A 162 -20.38 -7.79 -8.00
C TYR A 162 -20.34 -7.28 -6.55
N ASP A 163 -20.28 -8.15 -5.58
CA ASP A 163 -20.06 -7.86 -4.17
C ASP A 163 -18.71 -7.19 -3.86
N GLN A 164 -17.80 -7.17 -4.83
CA GLN A 164 -16.52 -6.44 -4.75
C GLN A 164 -16.62 -4.96 -5.16
N ILE A 165 -17.78 -4.51 -5.61
CA ILE A 165 -18.00 -3.12 -6.05
C ILE A 165 -18.73 -2.38 -4.91
N TYR A 166 -17.98 -1.80 -3.97
CA TYR A 166 -18.56 -1.17 -2.78
C TYR A 166 -17.98 0.24 -2.47
N ASP A 167 -17.07 0.79 -3.26
CA ASP A 167 -16.49 2.13 -3.15
C ASP A 167 -15.99 2.71 -4.49
#